data_33a4514ce7c7c8ea27ac12619fef3610
#
_entry.id   33a4514ce7c7c8ea27ac12619fef3610
#
_cell.length_a   1.000
_cell.length_b   1.000
_cell.length_c   1.000
_cell.angle_alpha   90.00
_cell.angle_beta   90.00
_cell.angle_gamma   90.00
#
_symmetry.space_group_name_H-M   'P 1'
#
loop_
_entity.id
_entity.type
_entity.pdbx_description
1 polymer ?
#
loop_
_entity_poly.entity_id
_entity_poly.type
_entity_poly.pdbx_seq_one_letter_code
_entity_poly.pdbx_strand_id
1 'polypeptide(L)'
;NEGALSTERTDAWVMYDDENFYVSGRCWDSAPPSEWTATEMRRDAFNLLNNDLFGFLIDTFYDRRNALLFYANPVGGFVDQAITNEGNPNRDWNPVWDVQTDRFDGGWTIEMVVPFKSLRYRPTKDQVWGIQLRRTIIRKNEWTYLTQIPISAAGFGGRGGVFRVSAAGTLVGLEAPDTGRLIEIKPYAIGSSTIDKV
;
A
#
# COMPACT_ATOMS: atom_id res chain seq x y z
N ASN A 1 20.01 -0.96 -11.82
CA ASN A 1 20.42 -2.33 -12.15
C ASN A 1 19.42 -3.30 -11.53
N GLU A 2 18.79 -4.13 -12.35
CA GLU A 2 17.86 -5.17 -11.90
C GLU A 2 18.56 -6.13 -10.93
N GLY A 3 17.91 -6.46 -9.81
CA GLY A 3 18.44 -7.37 -8.80
C GLY A 3 19.57 -6.81 -7.93
N ALA A 4 19.95 -5.55 -8.11
CA ALA A 4 20.88 -4.89 -7.21
C ALA A 4 20.23 -4.62 -5.86
N LEU A 5 21.05 -4.52 -4.81
CA LEU A 5 20.59 -4.06 -3.51
C LEU A 5 20.08 -2.61 -3.61
N SER A 6 19.12 -2.27 -2.75
CA SER A 6 18.66 -0.89 -2.58
C SER A 6 19.83 0.04 -2.29
N THR A 7 19.83 1.22 -2.92
CA THR A 7 20.89 2.23 -2.67
C THR A 7 20.68 2.98 -1.34
N GLU A 8 19.48 2.95 -0.80
CA GLU A 8 19.14 3.49 0.51
C GLU A 8 18.51 2.39 1.37
N ARG A 9 18.95 2.29 2.62
CA ARG A 9 18.43 1.29 3.55
C ARG A 9 16.96 1.54 3.87
N THR A 10 16.20 0.47 3.98
CA THR A 10 14.84 0.48 4.50
C THR A 10 14.67 -0.65 5.50
N ASP A 11 14.31 -0.31 6.72
CA ASP A 11 13.91 -1.27 7.73
C ASP A 11 12.39 -1.28 7.80
N ALA A 12 11.78 -2.46 7.88
CA ALA A 12 10.32 -2.59 7.94
C ALA A 12 9.91 -3.61 8.99
N TRP A 13 8.79 -3.36 9.63
CA TRP A 13 8.18 -4.22 10.64
C TRP A 13 6.72 -4.46 10.28
N VAL A 14 6.27 -5.68 10.53
CA VAL A 14 4.88 -6.10 10.42
C VAL A 14 4.44 -6.57 11.79
N MET A 15 3.35 -6.05 12.29
CA MET A 15 2.81 -6.34 13.61
C MET A 15 1.29 -6.45 13.53
N TYR A 16 0.67 -7.01 14.54
CA TYR A 16 -0.78 -7.05 14.67
C TYR A 16 -1.19 -7.14 16.15
N ASP A 17 -2.41 -6.75 16.43
CA ASP A 17 -3.10 -7.00 17.67
C ASP A 17 -4.51 -7.57 17.39
N ASP A 18 -5.41 -7.53 18.35
CA ASP A 18 -6.77 -8.07 18.20
C ASP A 18 -7.67 -7.23 17.27
N GLU A 19 -7.27 -6.02 16.90
CA GLU A 19 -8.09 -5.10 16.12
C GLU A 19 -7.45 -4.70 14.79
N ASN A 20 -6.13 -4.61 14.73
CA ASN A 20 -5.42 -3.95 13.65
C ASN A 20 -4.22 -4.74 13.14
N PHE A 21 -3.95 -4.55 11.88
CA PHE A 21 -2.72 -4.92 11.20
C PHE A 21 -1.85 -3.67 11.01
N TYR A 22 -0.58 -3.74 11.37
CA TYR A 22 0.36 -2.62 11.33
C TYR A 22 1.52 -2.92 10.40
N VAL A 23 1.92 -1.92 9.63
CA VAL A 23 3.16 -1.94 8.87
C VAL A 23 3.91 -0.65 9.15
N SER A 24 5.11 -0.78 9.71
CA SER A 24 5.99 0.35 9.97
C SER A 24 7.21 0.29 9.07
N GLY A 25 7.74 1.46 8.72
CA GLY A 25 8.95 1.60 7.92
C GLY A 25 9.87 2.68 8.45
N ARG A 26 11.17 2.41 8.42
CA ARG A 26 12.22 3.42 8.57
C ARG A 26 12.97 3.51 7.27
N CYS A 27 12.77 4.61 6.59
CA CYS A 27 13.31 4.89 5.27
C CYS A 27 14.54 5.81 5.40
N TRP A 28 15.72 5.21 5.43
CA TRP A 28 16.96 5.97 5.40
C TRP A 28 17.12 6.68 4.06
N ASP A 29 17.69 7.87 4.07
CA ASP A 29 17.96 8.63 2.85
C ASP A 29 19.20 9.52 3.06
N SER A 30 20.16 9.36 2.17
CA SER A 30 21.41 10.12 2.21
C SER A 30 21.24 11.58 1.76
N ALA A 31 20.10 11.93 1.14
CA ALA A 31 19.79 13.28 0.74
C ALA A 31 19.03 14.03 1.83
N PRO A 32 19.20 15.35 1.92
CA PRO A 32 18.42 16.16 2.85
C PRO A 32 16.95 16.18 2.46
N PRO A 33 16.03 16.47 3.41
CA PRO A 33 14.58 16.49 3.16
C PRO A 33 14.13 17.43 2.02
N SER A 34 14.93 18.45 1.69
CA SER A 34 14.66 19.37 0.58
C SER A 34 14.78 18.73 -0.80
N GLU A 35 15.45 17.58 -0.91
CA GLU A 35 15.61 16.82 -2.15
C GLU A 35 14.61 15.68 -2.27
N TRP A 36 13.82 15.40 -1.24
CA TRP A 36 12.77 14.40 -1.32
C TRP A 36 11.59 14.91 -2.14
N THR A 37 11.04 14.05 -2.95
CA THR A 37 9.84 14.37 -3.71
C THR A 37 8.60 14.01 -2.89
N ALA A 38 8.07 14.98 -2.14
CA ALA A 38 6.92 14.81 -1.27
C ALA A 38 6.02 16.06 -1.34
N THR A 39 5.25 16.16 -2.42
CA THR A 39 4.51 17.38 -2.80
C THR A 39 3.00 17.27 -2.66
N GLU A 40 2.47 16.08 -2.40
CA GLU A 40 1.04 15.84 -2.33
C GLU A 40 0.66 15.34 -0.91
N MET A 41 -0.33 15.98 -0.31
CA MET A 41 -0.84 15.62 1.03
C MET A 41 -2.26 15.07 1.00
N ARG A 42 -2.96 15.20 -0.14
CA ARG A 42 -4.35 14.75 -0.25
C ARG A 42 -4.41 13.25 -0.46
N ARG A 43 -5.35 12.59 0.22
CA ARG A 43 -5.66 11.19 -0.02
C ARG A 43 -6.06 10.97 -1.49
N ASP A 44 -5.65 9.84 -2.06
CA ASP A 44 -6.00 9.34 -3.40
C ASP A 44 -5.65 10.28 -4.56
N ALA A 45 -4.86 11.33 -4.29
CA ALA A 45 -4.43 12.22 -5.35
C ALA A 45 -3.53 11.49 -6.36
N PHE A 46 -3.84 11.66 -7.64
CA PHE A 46 -3.10 10.98 -8.72
C PHE A 46 -1.60 11.27 -8.68
N ASN A 47 -1.22 12.50 -8.35
CA ASN A 47 0.17 12.93 -8.28
C ASN A 47 0.96 12.29 -7.14
N LEU A 48 0.30 11.68 -6.17
CA LEU A 48 0.97 11.02 -5.05
C LEU A 48 1.91 9.90 -5.52
N LEU A 49 1.57 9.21 -6.60
CA LEU A 49 2.41 8.15 -7.18
C LEU A 49 3.71 8.67 -7.81
N ASN A 50 3.87 9.98 -7.96
CA ASN A 50 5.11 10.64 -8.38
C ASN A 50 5.94 11.17 -7.21
N ASN A 51 5.61 10.76 -5.98
CA ASN A 51 6.36 11.11 -4.78
C ASN A 51 7.26 9.95 -4.34
N ASP A 52 8.19 10.25 -3.44
CA ASP A 52 8.84 9.24 -2.64
C ASP A 52 7.77 8.52 -1.82
N LEU A 53 7.78 7.20 -1.83
CA LEU A 53 6.74 6.39 -1.21
C LEU A 53 7.33 5.21 -0.45
N PHE A 54 6.66 4.86 0.62
CA PHE A 54 6.75 3.52 1.20
C PHE A 54 5.33 2.94 1.28
N GLY A 55 5.22 1.63 1.10
CA GLY A 55 3.94 0.97 1.23
C GLY A 55 4.03 -0.53 1.10
N PHE A 56 2.88 -1.14 1.23
CA PHE A 56 2.76 -2.58 1.20
C PHE A 56 1.52 -3.03 0.41
N LEU A 57 1.62 -4.26 -0.08
CA LEU A 57 0.52 -4.99 -0.67
C LEU A 57 0.28 -6.23 0.17
N ILE A 58 -0.97 -6.58 0.41
CA ILE A 58 -1.39 -7.82 1.07
C ILE A 58 -2.40 -8.58 0.22
N ASP A 59 -2.15 -9.88 0.06
CA ASP A 59 -3.09 -10.86 -0.49
C ASP A 59 -3.67 -11.67 0.67
N THR A 60 -4.80 -11.24 1.17
CA THR A 60 -5.44 -11.77 2.38
C THR A 60 -6.13 -13.13 2.16
N PHE A 61 -6.37 -13.51 0.92
CA PHE A 61 -6.91 -14.82 0.54
C PHE A 61 -5.83 -15.81 0.09
N TYR A 62 -4.59 -15.35 -0.03
CA TYR A 62 -3.46 -16.12 -0.54
C TYR A 62 -3.78 -16.82 -1.86
N ASP A 63 -4.42 -16.07 -2.76
CA ASP A 63 -4.80 -16.55 -4.09
C ASP A 63 -3.78 -16.17 -5.17
N ARG A 64 -2.78 -15.36 -4.81
CA ARG A 64 -1.69 -14.90 -5.67
C ARG A 64 -2.13 -14.10 -6.90
N ARG A 65 -3.31 -13.50 -6.83
CA ARG A 65 -3.94 -12.78 -7.95
C ARG A 65 -4.60 -11.48 -7.53
N ASN A 66 -5.20 -11.47 -6.34
CA ASN A 66 -5.95 -10.35 -5.81
C ASN A 66 -5.27 -9.83 -4.56
N ALA A 67 -5.24 -8.51 -4.40
CA ALA A 67 -4.55 -7.91 -3.27
C ALA A 67 -5.08 -6.51 -2.96
N LEU A 68 -4.72 -6.03 -1.78
CA LEU A 68 -4.98 -4.69 -1.29
C LEU A 68 -3.64 -3.97 -1.16
N LEU A 69 -3.57 -2.75 -1.62
CA LEU A 69 -2.37 -1.95 -1.71
C LEU A 69 -2.54 -0.65 -0.92
N PHE A 70 -1.52 -0.32 -0.12
CA PHE A 70 -1.47 0.87 0.73
C PHE A 70 -0.13 1.57 0.55
N TYR A 71 -0.15 2.86 0.24
CA TYR A 71 1.04 3.70 0.09
C TYR A 71 0.90 5.01 0.84
N ALA A 72 2.01 5.52 1.34
CA ALA A 72 2.09 6.91 1.76
C ALA A 72 3.47 7.52 1.46
N ASN A 73 3.49 8.84 1.44
CA ASN A 73 4.68 9.65 1.21
C ASN A 73 5.23 10.26 2.52
N PRO A 74 6.42 10.87 2.54
CA PRO A 74 7.05 11.43 3.74
C PRO A 74 6.29 12.57 4.43
N VAL A 75 5.22 13.11 3.84
CA VAL A 75 4.39 14.19 4.41
C VAL A 75 2.97 13.73 4.74
N GLY A 76 2.73 12.41 4.76
CA GLY A 76 1.47 11.83 5.19
C GLY A 76 0.36 11.81 4.11
N GLY A 77 0.64 12.19 2.88
CA GLY A 77 -0.27 11.90 1.76
C GLY A 77 -0.32 10.41 1.50
N PHE A 78 -1.52 9.82 1.31
CA PHE A 78 -1.68 8.38 1.21
C PHE A 78 -2.70 7.96 0.16
N VAL A 79 -2.59 6.70 -0.30
CA VAL A 79 -3.44 6.11 -1.31
C VAL A 79 -3.65 4.62 -1.03
N ASP A 80 -4.84 4.15 -1.31
CA ASP A 80 -5.21 2.76 -1.25
C ASP A 80 -5.83 2.29 -2.57
N GLN A 81 -5.66 1.02 -2.87
CA GLN A 81 -6.13 0.44 -4.14
C GLN A 81 -6.45 -1.04 -3.94
N ALA A 82 -7.48 -1.54 -4.62
CA ALA A 82 -7.73 -2.96 -4.74
C ALA A 82 -7.24 -3.47 -6.09
N ILE A 83 -6.49 -4.55 -6.09
CA ILE A 83 -5.94 -5.20 -7.28
C ILE A 83 -6.70 -6.48 -7.53
N THR A 84 -7.14 -6.68 -8.76
CA THR A 84 -7.83 -7.90 -9.20
C THR A 84 -7.07 -8.53 -10.36
N ASN A 85 -6.75 -9.83 -10.26
CA ASN A 85 -6.05 -10.59 -11.29
C ASN A 85 -4.74 -9.96 -11.77
N GLU A 86 -3.97 -9.37 -10.85
CA GLU A 86 -2.73 -8.63 -11.17
C GLU A 86 -2.93 -7.52 -12.24
N GLY A 87 -4.16 -7.07 -12.39
CA GLY A 87 -4.56 -6.09 -13.39
C GLY A 87 -4.45 -4.65 -12.91
N ASN A 88 -5.22 -3.77 -13.56
CA ASN A 88 -5.28 -2.37 -13.18
C ASN A 88 -5.88 -2.20 -11.79
N PRO A 89 -5.27 -1.35 -10.94
CA PRO A 89 -5.79 -1.10 -9.60
C PRO A 89 -7.13 -0.36 -9.65
N ASN A 90 -8.08 -0.82 -8.85
CA ASN A 90 -9.31 -0.10 -8.55
C ASN A 90 -9.00 0.95 -7.47
N ARG A 91 -9.11 2.22 -7.81
CA ARG A 91 -8.90 3.37 -6.94
C ARG A 91 -10.14 3.84 -6.20
N ASP A 92 -11.30 3.32 -6.58
CA ASP A 92 -12.58 3.63 -5.92
C ASP A 92 -12.79 2.79 -4.64
N TRP A 93 -11.89 1.83 -4.40
CA TRP A 93 -11.85 1.12 -3.13
C TRP A 93 -11.28 2.06 -2.06
N ASN A 94 -12.07 2.33 -1.04
CA ASN A 94 -11.77 3.35 -0.04
C ASN A 94 -12.01 2.80 1.36
N PRO A 95 -11.05 2.04 1.93
CA PRO A 95 -11.15 1.49 3.27
C PRO A 95 -10.85 2.54 4.34
N VAL A 96 -11.22 2.23 5.56
CA VAL A 96 -10.78 3.00 6.73
C VAL A 96 -9.42 2.49 7.16
N TRP A 97 -8.42 3.33 7.13
CA TRP A 97 -7.08 3.09 7.64
C TRP A 97 -6.38 4.43 7.93
N ASP A 98 -5.30 4.39 8.66
CA ASP A 98 -4.58 5.59 9.06
C ASP A 98 -3.08 5.44 8.84
N VAL A 99 -2.40 6.59 8.71
CA VAL A 99 -0.96 6.66 8.51
C VAL A 99 -0.37 7.87 9.23
N GLN A 100 0.76 7.63 9.87
CA GLN A 100 1.57 8.71 10.46
C GLN A 100 2.98 8.64 9.89
N THR A 101 3.55 9.81 9.64
CA THR A 101 4.93 9.95 9.15
C THR A 101 5.67 10.99 9.98
N ASP A 102 6.96 10.75 10.20
CA ASP A 102 7.82 11.70 10.88
C ASP A 102 9.20 11.69 10.23
N ARG A 103 10.02 12.69 10.54
CA ARG A 103 11.39 12.86 10.04
C ARG A 103 12.38 12.66 11.15
N PHE A 104 13.50 12.07 10.80
CA PHE A 104 14.66 11.97 11.69
C PHE A 104 15.94 12.37 10.94
N ASP A 105 17.05 12.51 11.64
CA ASP A 105 18.32 12.79 11.00
C ASP A 105 18.77 11.58 10.16
N GLY A 106 18.75 11.73 8.84
CA GLY A 106 19.08 10.70 7.86
C GLY A 106 17.90 9.93 7.27
N GLY A 107 16.64 10.42 7.39
CA GLY A 107 15.51 9.80 6.75
C GLY A 107 14.13 10.15 7.33
N TRP A 108 13.19 9.26 7.11
CA TRP A 108 11.81 9.40 7.60
C TRP A 108 11.24 8.07 8.04
N THR A 109 10.26 8.14 8.92
CA THR A 109 9.50 6.98 9.42
C THR A 109 8.07 7.02 8.93
N ILE A 110 7.45 5.85 8.90
CA ILE A 110 6.04 5.69 8.57
C ILE A 110 5.44 4.60 9.43
N GLU A 111 4.23 4.83 9.92
CA GLU A 111 3.41 3.86 10.61
C GLU A 111 2.04 3.82 9.97
N MET A 112 1.64 2.65 9.49
CA MET A 112 0.35 2.41 8.85
C MET A 112 -0.47 1.47 9.72
N VAL A 113 -1.73 1.82 9.96
CA VAL A 113 -2.67 1.06 10.77
C VAL A 113 -3.87 0.71 9.92
N VAL A 114 -4.09 -0.57 9.69
CA VAL A 114 -5.24 -1.07 8.93
C VAL A 114 -6.11 -1.93 9.85
N PRO A 115 -7.29 -1.46 10.26
CA PRO A 115 -8.20 -2.26 11.05
C PRO A 115 -8.62 -3.54 10.32
N PHE A 116 -8.64 -4.68 11.01
CA PHE A 116 -9.08 -5.93 10.41
C PHE A 116 -10.50 -5.84 9.82
N LYS A 117 -11.37 -5.03 10.41
CA LYS A 117 -12.71 -4.75 9.86
C LYS A 117 -12.71 -4.09 8.48
N SER A 118 -11.60 -3.47 8.07
CA SER A 118 -11.43 -2.90 6.72
C SER A 118 -10.93 -3.91 5.71
N LEU A 119 -10.56 -5.10 6.16
CA LEU A 119 -10.01 -6.18 5.35
C LEU A 119 -11.03 -7.32 5.20
N ARG A 120 -10.95 -8.01 4.07
CA ARG A 120 -11.63 -9.28 3.87
C ARG A 120 -10.59 -10.37 3.79
N TYR A 121 -10.75 -11.43 4.55
CA TYR A 121 -9.82 -12.56 4.61
C TYR A 121 -10.58 -13.85 4.92
N ARG A 122 -9.89 -14.99 4.91
CA ARG A 122 -10.51 -16.29 5.19
C ARG A 122 -10.99 -16.34 6.65
N PRO A 123 -12.16 -16.94 6.93
CA PRO A 123 -12.71 -17.03 8.28
C PRO A 123 -12.00 -18.15 9.09
N THR A 124 -10.70 -18.05 9.21
CA THR A 124 -9.84 -18.93 10.00
C THR A 124 -9.00 -18.07 10.94
N LYS A 125 -8.72 -18.55 12.14
CA LYS A 125 -7.90 -17.81 13.09
C LYS A 125 -6.47 -17.65 12.55
N ASP A 126 -5.86 -18.76 12.17
CA ASP A 126 -4.52 -18.76 11.59
C ASP A 126 -4.59 -18.33 10.12
N GLN A 127 -3.89 -17.25 9.81
CA GLN A 127 -3.85 -16.68 8.47
C GLN A 127 -2.54 -16.99 7.76
N VAL A 128 -2.64 -17.19 6.47
CA VAL A 128 -1.49 -17.19 5.55
C VAL A 128 -1.80 -16.15 4.47
N TRP A 129 -1.01 -15.09 4.42
CA TRP A 129 -1.20 -14.00 3.46
C TRP A 129 0.00 -13.85 2.52
N GLY A 130 -0.24 -13.29 1.35
CA GLY A 130 0.82 -12.75 0.52
C GLY A 130 1.20 -11.35 1.02
N ILE A 131 2.49 -11.01 1.03
CA ILE A 131 2.95 -9.68 1.38
C ILE A 131 4.04 -9.21 0.44
N GLN A 132 3.95 -7.97 -0.01
CA GLN A 132 5.01 -7.26 -0.72
C GLN A 132 5.20 -5.89 -0.07
N LEU A 133 6.44 -5.50 0.12
CA LEU A 133 6.80 -4.13 0.51
C LEU A 133 7.43 -3.44 -0.68
N ARG A 134 7.19 -2.14 -0.78
CA ARG A 134 7.80 -1.31 -1.82
C ARG A 134 8.24 0.01 -1.24
N ARG A 135 9.45 0.44 -1.64
CA ARG A 135 9.89 1.82 -1.51
C ARG A 135 10.15 2.42 -2.90
N THR A 136 9.81 3.68 -3.06
CA THR A 136 10.12 4.48 -4.25
C THR A 136 11.00 5.65 -3.84
N ILE A 137 12.09 5.87 -4.58
CA ILE A 137 12.99 7.02 -4.42
C ILE A 137 13.05 7.72 -5.78
N ILE A 138 12.26 8.77 -5.91
CA ILE A 138 12.04 9.44 -7.21
C ILE A 138 13.32 10.04 -7.77
N ARG A 139 14.10 10.76 -6.95
CA ARG A 139 15.36 11.39 -7.40
C ARG A 139 16.36 10.38 -7.98
N LYS A 140 16.29 9.11 -7.55
CA LYS A 140 17.14 8.01 -8.02
C LYS A 140 16.50 7.17 -9.13
N ASN A 141 15.23 7.44 -9.44
CA ASN A 141 14.41 6.58 -10.33
C ASN A 141 14.47 5.10 -9.88
N GLU A 142 14.34 4.86 -8.57
CA GLU A 142 14.54 3.57 -7.93
C GLU A 142 13.24 3.07 -7.29
N TRP A 143 12.94 1.81 -7.55
CA TRP A 143 11.86 1.04 -6.91
C TRP A 143 12.44 -0.22 -6.30
N THR A 144 12.30 -0.36 -5.01
CA THR A 144 12.77 -1.53 -4.27
C THR A 144 11.60 -2.33 -3.72
N TYR A 145 11.76 -3.63 -3.66
CA TYR A 145 10.72 -4.59 -3.27
C TYR A 145 11.27 -5.57 -2.25
N LEU A 146 10.38 -6.13 -1.40
CA LEU A 146 10.73 -7.18 -0.46
C LEU A 146 11.19 -8.44 -1.20
N THR A 147 10.48 -8.82 -2.26
CA THR A 147 10.83 -9.94 -3.12
C THR A 147 11.30 -9.45 -4.47
N GLN A 148 12.17 -10.20 -5.11
CA GLN A 148 12.69 -9.84 -6.42
C GLN A 148 11.60 -9.96 -7.51
N ILE A 149 11.43 -8.92 -8.31
CA ILE A 149 10.50 -8.87 -9.43
C ILE A 149 11.27 -8.46 -10.68
N PRO A 150 11.32 -9.31 -11.72
CA PRO A 150 11.97 -8.96 -12.98
C PRO A 150 11.33 -7.72 -13.62
N ILE A 151 12.14 -6.80 -14.14
CA ILE A 151 11.67 -5.59 -14.83
C ILE A 151 10.74 -5.95 -15.99
N SER A 152 11.05 -7.03 -16.71
CA SER A 152 10.20 -7.54 -17.80
C SER A 152 8.79 -7.94 -17.37
N ALA A 153 8.62 -8.36 -16.11
CA ALA A 153 7.33 -8.71 -15.52
C ALA A 153 6.65 -7.52 -14.86
N ALA A 154 7.39 -6.46 -14.54
CA ALA A 154 6.89 -5.37 -13.73
C ALA A 154 5.90 -4.44 -14.46
N GLY A 155 5.93 -4.36 -15.81
CA GLY A 155 5.09 -3.43 -16.55
C GLY A 155 5.37 -1.95 -16.24
N PHE A 156 4.75 -1.03 -16.96
CA PHE A 156 4.84 0.43 -16.71
C PHE A 156 6.29 0.94 -16.49
N GLY A 157 7.25 0.42 -17.24
CA GLY A 157 8.67 0.81 -17.10
C GLY A 157 9.31 0.39 -15.76
N GLY A 158 8.88 -0.72 -15.19
CA GLY A 158 9.35 -1.23 -13.88
C GLY A 158 8.52 -0.78 -12.69
N ARG A 159 7.65 0.20 -12.86
CA ARG A 159 6.84 0.77 -11.75
C ARG A 159 5.71 -0.15 -11.29
N GLY A 160 5.23 -1.01 -12.18
CA GLY A 160 4.08 -1.89 -11.93
C GLY A 160 4.43 -3.18 -11.18
N GLY A 161 5.68 -3.38 -10.79
CA GLY A 161 6.11 -4.62 -10.12
C GLY A 161 5.31 -4.96 -8.87
N VAL A 162 4.87 -3.96 -8.12
CA VAL A 162 4.03 -4.18 -6.94
C VAL A 162 2.71 -4.89 -7.25
N PHE A 163 2.18 -4.76 -8.47
CA PHE A 163 0.94 -5.43 -8.88
C PHE A 163 1.13 -6.93 -9.19
N ARG A 164 2.37 -7.42 -9.16
CA ARG A 164 2.66 -8.86 -9.30
C ARG A 164 2.43 -9.58 -7.98
N VAL A 165 1.15 -9.85 -7.70
CA VAL A 165 0.70 -10.51 -6.47
C VAL A 165 1.30 -11.92 -6.35
N SER A 166 1.50 -12.59 -7.49
CA SER A 166 2.14 -13.91 -7.57
C SER A 166 3.59 -13.91 -7.05
N ALA A 167 4.28 -12.76 -7.14
CA ALA A 167 5.64 -12.59 -6.64
C ALA A 167 5.72 -12.17 -5.17
N ALA A 168 4.60 -11.93 -4.49
CA ALA A 168 4.60 -11.55 -3.08
C ALA A 168 5.21 -12.65 -2.20
N GLY A 169 5.90 -12.25 -1.14
CA GLY A 169 6.36 -13.15 -0.08
C GLY A 169 5.18 -13.79 0.67
N THR A 170 5.48 -14.75 1.52
CA THR A 170 4.46 -15.40 2.37
C THR A 170 4.57 -14.90 3.79
N LEU A 171 3.50 -14.33 4.32
CA LEU A 171 3.36 -13.95 5.73
C LEU A 171 2.63 -15.07 6.45
N VAL A 172 3.26 -15.60 7.51
CA VAL A 172 2.72 -16.63 8.39
C VAL A 172 2.81 -16.18 9.85
N GLY A 173 2.10 -16.86 10.73
CA GLY A 173 2.08 -16.53 12.16
C GLY A 173 1.20 -15.34 12.50
N LEU A 174 0.30 -14.96 11.61
CA LEU A 174 -0.73 -13.97 11.83
C LEU A 174 -2.01 -14.66 12.33
N GLU A 175 -2.50 -14.24 13.48
CA GLU A 175 -3.81 -14.62 13.99
C GLU A 175 -4.76 -13.43 13.79
N ALA A 176 -5.79 -13.59 12.97
CA ALA A 176 -6.78 -12.54 12.76
C ALA A 176 -8.05 -12.83 13.55
N PRO A 177 -8.77 -11.79 14.00
CA PRO A 177 -10.04 -11.98 14.68
C PRO A 177 -11.07 -12.65 13.77
N ASP A 178 -12.05 -13.33 14.37
CA ASP A 178 -13.16 -13.91 13.60
C ASP A 178 -13.93 -12.77 12.92
N THR A 179 -14.04 -12.85 11.60
CA THR A 179 -14.65 -11.79 10.79
C THR A 179 -16.16 -11.66 10.99
N GLY A 180 -16.82 -12.53 11.73
CA GLY A 180 -18.27 -12.47 11.90
C GLY A 180 -19.01 -12.26 10.58
N ARG A 181 -20.30 -11.95 10.61
CA ARG A 181 -21.04 -11.50 9.41
C ARG A 181 -20.75 -10.02 9.18
N LEU A 182 -19.84 -9.70 8.26
CA LEU A 182 -19.64 -8.31 7.82
C LEU A 182 -20.87 -7.86 7.03
N ILE A 183 -21.66 -6.98 7.64
CA ILE A 183 -22.75 -6.29 6.96
C ILE A 183 -22.23 -4.90 6.60
N GLU A 184 -22.00 -4.66 5.32
CA GLU A 184 -21.64 -3.35 4.80
C GLU A 184 -22.92 -2.68 4.26
N ILE A 185 -23.29 -1.53 4.81
CA ILE A 185 -24.41 -0.73 4.32
C ILE A 185 -23.82 0.52 3.66
N LYS A 186 -23.95 0.63 2.34
CA LYS A 186 -23.59 1.82 1.56
C LYS A 186 -24.86 2.58 1.17
N PRO A 187 -25.36 3.52 1.98
CA PRO A 187 -26.47 4.35 1.56
C PRO A 187 -26.00 5.30 0.44
N TYR A 188 -26.78 5.39 -0.62
CA TYR A 188 -26.57 6.41 -1.64
C TYR A 188 -27.91 7.08 -1.99
N ALA A 189 -27.85 8.34 -2.39
CA ALA A 189 -29.00 9.08 -2.88
C ALA A 189 -28.68 9.67 -4.25
N ILE A 190 -29.58 9.49 -5.22
CA ILE A 190 -29.52 10.12 -6.53
C ILE A 190 -30.64 11.12 -6.61
N GLY A 191 -30.29 12.38 -6.89
CA GLY A 191 -31.27 13.45 -7.16
C GLY A 191 -31.06 13.98 -8.58
N SER A 192 -32.13 14.11 -9.38
CA SER A 192 -32.11 14.84 -10.65
C SER A 192 -33.13 15.98 -10.62
N SER A 193 -32.76 17.13 -11.14
CA SER A 193 -33.70 18.20 -11.39
C SER A 193 -33.65 18.58 -12.88
N THR A 194 -34.82 18.55 -13.54
CA THR A 194 -34.96 19.02 -14.94
C THR A 194 -35.61 20.37 -14.89
N ILE A 195 -34.97 21.38 -15.48
CA ILE A 195 -35.56 22.70 -15.67
C ILE A 195 -35.98 22.78 -17.14
N ASP A 196 -37.29 22.66 -17.39
CA ASP A 196 -37.85 22.96 -18.71
C ASP A 196 -37.87 24.48 -18.90
N LYS A 197 -37.11 24.98 -19.88
CA LYS A 197 -37.23 26.35 -20.33
C LYS A 197 -38.44 26.42 -21.27
N VAL A 198 -39.50 27.09 -20.85
CA VAL A 198 -40.62 27.54 -21.70
C VAL A 198 -40.19 28.74 -22.52
#